data_933baa2b3e364708b1543e6776f2c1ef
#
_entry.id   933baa2b3e364708b1543e6776f2c1ef
#
_cell.length_a   1.000
_cell.length_b   1.000
_cell.length_c   1.000
_cell.angle_alpha   90.00
_cell.angle_beta   90.00
_cell.angle_gamma   90.00
#
_symmetry.space_group_name_H-M   'P 1'
#
loop_
_entity.id
_entity.type
_entity.pdbx_description
1 polymer ?
#
loop_
_entity_poly.entity_id
_entity_poly.type
_entity_poly.pdbx_seq_one_letter_code
_entity_poly.pdbx_strand_id
1 'polypeptide(L)'
;MTNHVKWRLKAALLATASVATCFAALPARAADEMTQERLVNSEKETGNWLHHHKNYSATRFSSLKEINKDNVKNLKVAWTMHLAGVEGGGIWTHGGLEGTPIVENGMMYVTDGWGSVYKIDTHGGKGILLWKMDPKTDHDWAGAVACCGVDNRGVALWGNLVISHTLDGRLIATNKDTGQVAWQKPVADPDKGEVITGAPLIVKNMAITGVAGAEYGIRGWIAATDLTTQKEVWRTHTIPGKGEPGSDTWKDDKNAAAAGGGSTWVTGSYDPGTDTIFWGVGNPGPDWDNQYRPGDNLYTDSSLALDAATGKIKFHYQHTPNDPYDYDSVAENVLVDVTGPNGAQQKLALEADRNGFAYAIDRTSGKFLWGLPFVKKVTWTKGLDPESGKPIEYDPKNPVQRYNAAVTPHRENKVADICPGNMGGKNWPPTAYNPELKLWYIPVIESCNRITVEESVPEKLKAREFWTGGGPSQPFKITGSVTAIDVTTGKVASKLETPFPNLGGILATPDLVFSGQPSGEVMALDGKTLQKLWEFNTGGGVNAPPMTFSVDGKQYVAILVGLGGAWDKWFIDATPELKRIQPGSMLYVFAL
;
A
#
# COMPACT_ATOMS: atom_id res chain seq x y z
N MET A 1 18.22 -102.01 -6.51
CA MET A 1 17.39 -102.18 -7.68
C MET A 1 16.79 -100.82 -7.97
N THR A 2 17.41 -100.13 -8.87
CA THR A 2 17.18 -98.69 -9.10
C THR A 2 16.94 -98.43 -10.57
N ASN A 3 15.77 -97.89 -10.93
CA ASN A 3 15.49 -97.50 -12.30
C ASN A 3 15.52 -96.01 -12.41
N HIS A 4 16.48 -95.48 -13.25
CA HIS A 4 16.56 -94.12 -13.68
C HIS A 4 15.61 -93.88 -14.85
N VAL A 5 14.75 -92.84 -14.73
CA VAL A 5 14.00 -92.25 -15.85
C VAL A 5 14.59 -90.85 -16.14
N LYS A 6 15.14 -90.73 -17.33
CA LYS A 6 15.64 -89.42 -17.86
C LYS A 6 14.51 -88.67 -18.55
N TRP A 7 14.18 -87.54 -18.07
CA TRP A 7 13.32 -86.56 -18.79
C TRP A 7 14.16 -85.54 -19.51
N ARG A 8 13.97 -85.38 -20.82
CA ARG A 8 14.53 -84.35 -21.62
C ARG A 8 13.60 -83.17 -21.57
N LEU A 9 14.03 -82.00 -21.03
CA LEU A 9 13.38 -80.70 -21.20
C LEU A 9 13.75 -80.11 -22.55
N LYS A 10 12.76 -79.79 -23.37
CA LYS A 10 12.87 -78.95 -24.53
C LYS A 10 12.71 -77.47 -24.03
N ALA A 11 13.73 -76.67 -24.15
CA ALA A 11 13.67 -75.22 -23.90
C ALA A 11 12.95 -74.52 -25.09
N ALA A 12 11.79 -73.92 -24.82
CA ALA A 12 11.15 -72.99 -25.75
C ALA A 12 11.59 -71.56 -25.38
N LEU A 13 12.34 -70.91 -26.27
CA LEU A 13 12.64 -69.50 -26.17
C LEU A 13 11.38 -68.69 -26.47
N LEU A 14 10.81 -68.06 -25.46
CA LEU A 14 9.83 -67.00 -25.62
C LEU A 14 10.61 -65.66 -25.71
N ALA A 15 10.59 -65.05 -26.88
CA ALA A 15 11.06 -63.69 -27.08
C ALA A 15 10.00 -62.71 -26.56
N THR A 16 10.23 -62.12 -25.40
CA THR A 16 9.43 -60.99 -24.90
C THR A 16 9.93 -59.72 -25.54
N ALA A 17 9.15 -59.16 -26.49
CA ALA A 17 9.34 -57.84 -27.01
C ALA A 17 8.92 -56.81 -25.92
N SER A 18 9.90 -56.20 -25.26
CA SER A 18 9.67 -55.05 -24.38
C SER A 18 9.36 -53.83 -25.23
N VAL A 19 8.08 -53.45 -25.31
CA VAL A 19 7.70 -52.11 -25.82
C VAL A 19 8.10 -51.08 -24.79
N ALA A 20 9.24 -50.40 -25.00
CA ALA A 20 9.62 -49.24 -24.26
C ALA A 20 8.70 -48.07 -24.68
N THR A 21 7.66 -47.81 -23.90
CA THR A 21 6.88 -46.57 -23.98
C THR A 21 7.78 -45.42 -23.53
N CYS A 22 8.39 -44.73 -24.50
CA CYS A 22 8.98 -43.40 -24.24
C CYS A 22 7.83 -42.46 -23.87
N PHE A 23 7.63 -42.21 -22.59
CA PHE A 23 6.97 -41.02 -22.14
C PHE A 23 7.91 -39.84 -22.53
N ALA A 24 7.62 -39.20 -23.68
CA ALA A 24 8.16 -37.89 -23.95
C ALA A 24 7.64 -36.99 -22.82
N ALA A 25 8.49 -36.68 -21.85
CA ALA A 25 8.27 -35.56 -20.94
C ALA A 25 8.07 -34.34 -21.84
N LEU A 26 6.85 -33.81 -21.90
CA LEU A 26 6.63 -32.49 -22.46
C LEU A 26 7.62 -31.57 -21.74
N PRO A 27 8.40 -30.73 -22.48
CA PRO A 27 9.28 -29.79 -21.82
C PRO A 27 8.40 -28.99 -20.88
N ALA A 28 8.71 -29.01 -19.58
CA ALA A 28 8.14 -28.06 -18.62
C ALA A 28 8.36 -26.69 -19.26
N ARG A 29 7.26 -26.02 -19.64
CA ARG A 29 7.31 -24.64 -20.16
C ARG A 29 8.07 -23.88 -19.09
N ALA A 30 9.30 -23.43 -19.40
CA ALA A 30 10.06 -22.59 -18.50
C ALA A 30 9.12 -21.46 -18.09
N ALA A 31 8.82 -21.33 -16.82
CA ALA A 31 7.99 -20.23 -16.34
C ALA A 31 8.65 -18.96 -16.86
N ASP A 32 7.92 -18.17 -17.66
CA ASP A 32 8.45 -16.94 -18.22
C ASP A 32 8.96 -16.09 -17.06
N GLU A 33 10.27 -15.88 -17.00
CA GLU A 33 10.90 -15.12 -15.93
C GLU A 33 10.28 -13.71 -15.85
N MET A 34 10.11 -13.19 -14.62
CA MET A 34 9.67 -11.81 -14.45
C MET A 34 10.80 -10.86 -14.82
N THR A 35 10.56 -10.04 -15.83
CA THR A 35 11.54 -9.08 -16.39
C THR A 35 11.01 -7.66 -16.30
N GLN A 36 11.90 -6.67 -16.44
CA GLN A 36 11.50 -5.26 -16.55
C GLN A 36 10.54 -5.02 -17.72
N GLU A 37 10.74 -5.71 -18.85
CA GLU A 37 9.86 -5.58 -20.01
C GLU A 37 8.44 -6.04 -19.70
N ARG A 38 8.26 -7.18 -19.01
CA ARG A 38 6.96 -7.68 -18.58
C ARG A 38 6.30 -6.72 -17.60
N LEU A 39 7.07 -6.19 -16.62
CA LEU A 39 6.57 -5.23 -15.65
C LEU A 39 6.11 -3.92 -16.32
N VAL A 40 6.87 -3.39 -17.29
CA VAL A 40 6.48 -2.19 -18.07
C VAL A 40 5.22 -2.46 -18.91
N ASN A 41 5.09 -3.66 -19.46
CA ASN A 41 3.97 -4.06 -20.31
C ASN A 41 2.88 -4.85 -19.56
N SER A 42 2.82 -4.77 -18.23
CA SER A 42 1.91 -5.56 -17.38
C SER A 42 0.42 -5.43 -17.76
N GLU A 43 0.02 -4.32 -18.35
CA GLU A 43 -1.36 -4.11 -18.84
C GLU A 43 -1.70 -4.98 -20.06
N LYS A 44 -0.72 -5.45 -20.82
CA LYS A 44 -0.92 -6.39 -21.95
C LYS A 44 -1.20 -7.81 -21.46
N GLU A 45 -0.79 -8.12 -20.23
CA GLU A 45 -1.05 -9.39 -19.56
C GLU A 45 -2.34 -9.28 -18.72
N THR A 46 -3.48 -9.10 -19.36
CA THR A 46 -4.76 -8.74 -18.73
C THR A 46 -5.22 -9.71 -17.64
N GLY A 47 -4.93 -11.01 -17.80
CA GLY A 47 -5.25 -12.05 -16.80
C GLY A 47 -4.37 -12.03 -15.57
N ASN A 48 -3.22 -11.37 -15.62
CA ASN A 48 -2.26 -11.27 -14.53
C ASN A 48 -2.44 -9.99 -13.70
N TRP A 49 -1.89 -10.01 -12.47
CA TRP A 49 -1.78 -8.83 -11.60
C TRP A 49 -0.34 -8.77 -11.07
N LEU A 50 0.56 -8.08 -11.78
CA LEU A 50 2.01 -8.20 -11.61
C LEU A 50 2.64 -7.16 -10.67
N HIS A 51 1.90 -6.13 -10.26
CA HIS A 51 2.36 -5.09 -9.36
C HIS A 51 1.41 -4.94 -8.17
N HIS A 52 1.90 -4.41 -7.05
CA HIS A 52 1.07 -4.06 -5.91
C HIS A 52 -0.15 -3.22 -6.32
N HIS A 53 0.04 -2.22 -7.18
CA HIS A 53 -1.00 -1.35 -7.69
C HIS A 53 -1.47 -1.70 -9.14
N LYS A 54 -1.37 -2.93 -9.60
CA LYS A 54 -1.68 -3.46 -10.94
C LYS A 54 -0.62 -3.12 -11.97
N ASN A 55 -0.13 -1.87 -12.03
CA ASN A 55 0.88 -1.39 -12.96
C ASN A 55 1.78 -0.33 -12.29
N TYR A 56 2.82 0.10 -12.98
CA TYR A 56 3.73 1.14 -12.50
C TYR A 56 3.06 2.50 -12.26
N SER A 57 1.99 2.80 -12.98
CA SER A 57 1.23 4.06 -12.83
C SER A 57 0.26 4.07 -11.65
N ALA A 58 0.21 2.99 -10.88
CA ALA A 58 -0.65 2.82 -9.70
C ALA A 58 -2.16 2.99 -10.00
N THR A 59 -2.62 2.61 -11.20
CA THR A 59 -4.02 2.86 -11.58
C THR A 59 -5.02 1.91 -10.94
N ARG A 60 -4.60 0.72 -10.48
CA ARG A 60 -5.48 -0.35 -9.96
C ARG A 60 -6.70 -0.62 -10.86
N PHE A 61 -6.51 -0.43 -12.16
CA PHE A 61 -7.50 -0.70 -13.19
C PHE A 61 -7.18 -2.00 -13.91
N SER A 62 -8.19 -2.83 -14.12
CA SER A 62 -8.10 -4.04 -14.95
C SER A 62 -9.07 -3.94 -16.12
N SER A 63 -8.61 -4.24 -17.33
CA SER A 63 -9.44 -4.29 -18.54
C SER A 63 -10.30 -5.57 -18.65
N LEU A 64 -10.24 -6.48 -17.69
CA LEU A 64 -11.11 -7.64 -17.61
C LEU A 64 -12.58 -7.21 -17.49
N LYS A 65 -13.48 -7.84 -18.27
CA LYS A 65 -14.90 -7.45 -18.39
C LYS A 65 -15.90 -8.60 -18.40
N GLU A 66 -15.46 -9.84 -18.12
CA GLU A 66 -16.39 -10.95 -17.97
C GLU A 66 -17.36 -10.67 -16.81
N ILE A 67 -16.83 -10.22 -15.67
CA ILE A 67 -17.64 -9.68 -14.57
C ILE A 67 -17.92 -8.21 -14.88
N ASN A 68 -19.21 -7.87 -15.06
CA ASN A 68 -19.66 -6.55 -15.48
C ASN A 68 -20.98 -6.16 -14.78
N LYS A 69 -21.46 -4.95 -14.99
CA LYS A 69 -22.66 -4.42 -14.29
C LYS A 69 -23.94 -5.23 -14.53
N ASP A 70 -24.06 -5.96 -15.65
CA ASP A 70 -25.27 -6.70 -15.97
C ASP A 70 -25.32 -8.05 -15.22
N ASN A 71 -24.16 -8.63 -14.90
CA ASN A 71 -24.04 -9.97 -14.30
C ASN A 71 -23.45 -10.01 -12.89
N VAL A 72 -22.86 -8.92 -12.39
CA VAL A 72 -22.18 -8.87 -11.07
C VAL A 72 -23.09 -9.29 -9.91
N LYS A 73 -24.41 -9.12 -10.03
CA LYS A 73 -25.41 -9.61 -9.05
C LYS A 73 -25.37 -11.13 -8.83
N ASN A 74 -24.78 -11.88 -9.76
CA ASN A 74 -24.64 -13.34 -9.70
C ASN A 74 -23.30 -13.76 -9.12
N LEU A 75 -22.42 -12.83 -8.73
CA LEU A 75 -21.10 -13.11 -8.19
C LEU A 75 -21.22 -13.91 -6.89
N LYS A 76 -20.45 -14.99 -6.78
CA LYS A 76 -20.46 -15.92 -5.65
C LYS A 76 -19.04 -16.21 -5.19
N VAL A 77 -18.91 -16.67 -3.97
CA VAL A 77 -17.65 -17.22 -3.47
C VAL A 77 -17.31 -18.47 -4.30
N ALA A 78 -16.19 -18.43 -5.02
CA ALA A 78 -15.65 -19.58 -5.74
C ALA A 78 -14.88 -20.50 -4.77
N TRP A 79 -14.02 -19.90 -3.96
CA TRP A 79 -13.28 -20.57 -2.90
C TRP A 79 -12.76 -19.57 -1.87
N THR A 80 -12.35 -20.08 -0.72
CA THR A 80 -11.69 -19.31 0.34
C THR A 80 -10.47 -20.07 0.83
N MET A 81 -9.53 -19.34 1.43
CA MET A 81 -8.37 -19.92 2.10
C MET A 81 -8.13 -19.21 3.42
N HIS A 82 -7.97 -19.99 4.48
CA HIS A 82 -7.52 -19.46 5.75
C HIS A 82 -6.01 -19.18 5.69
N LEU A 83 -5.60 -17.98 6.10
CA LEU A 83 -4.21 -17.60 6.27
C LEU A 83 -3.87 -17.58 7.77
N ALA A 84 -2.61 -17.51 8.12
CA ALA A 84 -2.16 -17.21 9.48
C ALA A 84 -1.79 -15.72 9.62
N GLY A 85 -1.01 -15.36 10.66
CA GLY A 85 -0.35 -14.06 10.75
C GLY A 85 -1.27 -12.91 11.11
N VAL A 86 -2.39 -13.18 11.77
CA VAL A 86 -3.27 -12.18 12.41
C VAL A 86 -3.14 -12.19 13.93
N GLU A 87 -2.29 -13.03 14.48
CA GLU A 87 -1.88 -12.95 15.88
C GLU A 87 -1.13 -11.65 16.14
N GLY A 88 -1.36 -11.05 17.28
CA GLY A 88 -0.70 -9.82 17.70
C GLY A 88 0.75 -10.05 18.15
N GLY A 89 1.41 -8.98 18.51
CA GLY A 89 2.75 -8.96 19.07
C GLY A 89 3.09 -7.58 19.61
N GLY A 90 3.98 -7.50 20.59
CA GLY A 90 4.26 -6.26 21.29
C GLY A 90 2.99 -5.69 21.93
N ILE A 91 2.59 -4.49 21.50
CA ILE A 91 1.38 -3.81 22.03
C ILE A 91 0.09 -4.15 21.26
N TRP A 92 0.18 -4.92 20.16
CA TRP A 92 -0.90 -5.17 19.24
C TRP A 92 -1.66 -6.44 19.61
N THR A 93 -2.99 -6.36 19.65
CA THR A 93 -3.87 -7.51 19.94
C THR A 93 -4.01 -8.41 18.71
N HIS A 94 -4.17 -7.80 17.53
CA HIS A 94 -4.29 -8.49 16.26
C HIS A 94 -3.46 -7.81 15.18
N GLY A 95 -2.88 -8.61 14.28
CA GLY A 95 -2.31 -8.14 13.03
C GLY A 95 -3.38 -7.91 11.97
N GLY A 96 -3.12 -7.03 10.99
CA GLY A 96 -4.00 -6.76 9.86
C GLY A 96 -3.60 -7.54 8.61
N LEU A 97 -4.57 -7.94 7.78
CA LEU A 97 -4.32 -8.38 6.42
C LEU A 97 -4.55 -7.20 5.48
N GLU A 98 -3.45 -6.58 5.02
CA GLU A 98 -3.48 -5.35 4.22
C GLU A 98 -2.91 -5.54 2.80
N GLY A 99 -2.46 -6.75 2.49
CA GLY A 99 -1.76 -7.07 1.26
C GLY A 99 -2.65 -7.05 0.02
N THR A 100 -2.05 -6.71 -1.11
CA THR A 100 -2.64 -6.99 -2.43
C THR A 100 -2.06 -8.29 -2.97
N PRO A 101 -2.87 -9.31 -3.31
CA PRO A 101 -2.37 -10.51 -3.98
C PRO A 101 -1.72 -10.17 -5.32
N ILE A 102 -0.59 -10.81 -5.63
CA ILE A 102 0.04 -10.79 -6.96
C ILE A 102 -0.32 -12.09 -7.67
N VAL A 103 -0.69 -12.00 -8.95
CA VAL A 103 -1.01 -13.18 -9.77
C VAL A 103 -0.20 -13.19 -11.05
N GLU A 104 0.53 -14.28 -11.27
CA GLU A 104 1.29 -14.56 -12.48
C GLU A 104 0.89 -15.94 -13.01
N ASN A 105 0.28 -15.99 -14.20
CA ASN A 105 -0.08 -17.24 -14.89
C ASN A 105 -0.86 -18.23 -13.99
N GLY A 106 -1.86 -17.72 -13.25
CA GLY A 106 -2.67 -18.52 -12.33
C GLY A 106 -2.00 -18.85 -11.00
N MET A 107 -0.74 -18.51 -10.80
CA MET A 107 -0.07 -18.63 -9.50
C MET A 107 -0.25 -17.32 -8.71
N MET A 108 -0.91 -17.42 -7.57
CA MET A 108 -1.17 -16.28 -6.68
C MET A 108 -0.17 -16.27 -5.52
N TYR A 109 0.34 -15.10 -5.20
CA TYR A 109 1.24 -14.86 -4.06
C TYR A 109 0.60 -13.84 -3.12
N VAL A 110 0.48 -14.19 -1.84
CA VAL A 110 -0.10 -13.34 -0.80
C VAL A 110 0.79 -13.33 0.44
N THR A 111 0.67 -12.28 1.26
CA THR A 111 1.33 -12.20 2.57
C THR A 111 0.31 -12.16 3.69
N ASP A 112 0.71 -12.63 4.86
CA ASP A 112 0.05 -12.33 6.13
C ASP A 112 0.70 -11.11 6.82
N GLY A 113 0.17 -10.67 7.95
CA GLY A 113 0.65 -9.49 8.66
C GLY A 113 2.11 -9.58 9.11
N TRP A 114 2.60 -10.79 9.41
CA TRP A 114 3.99 -11.04 9.82
C TRP A 114 4.96 -11.25 8.66
N GLY A 115 4.45 -11.16 7.41
CA GLY A 115 5.27 -11.27 6.22
C GLY A 115 5.53 -12.70 5.74
N SER A 116 4.78 -13.71 6.25
CA SER A 116 4.83 -15.02 5.60
C SER A 116 4.27 -14.92 4.20
N VAL A 117 4.89 -15.62 3.25
CA VAL A 117 4.47 -15.64 1.85
C VAL A 117 3.83 -16.96 1.51
N TYR A 118 2.66 -16.91 0.89
CA TYR A 118 1.92 -18.08 0.42
C TYR A 118 1.91 -18.11 -1.10
N LYS A 119 2.19 -19.27 -1.71
CA LYS A 119 1.94 -19.51 -3.13
C LYS A 119 0.75 -20.42 -3.29
N ILE A 120 -0.22 -19.99 -4.07
CA ILE A 120 -1.50 -20.65 -4.27
C ILE A 120 -1.70 -20.89 -5.77
N ASP A 121 -1.99 -22.12 -6.16
CA ASP A 121 -2.43 -22.45 -7.51
C ASP A 121 -3.93 -22.20 -7.62
N THR A 122 -4.33 -21.34 -8.57
CA THR A 122 -5.72 -20.95 -8.80
C THR A 122 -6.36 -21.64 -10.01
N HIS A 123 -5.63 -22.52 -10.72
CA HIS A 123 -6.15 -23.25 -11.85
C HIS A 123 -7.33 -24.16 -11.44
N GLY A 124 -8.24 -24.38 -12.37
CA GLY A 124 -9.45 -25.18 -12.14
C GLY A 124 -10.44 -24.54 -11.17
N GLY A 125 -10.28 -23.22 -10.87
CA GLY A 125 -11.17 -22.49 -9.95
C GLY A 125 -11.09 -22.96 -8.50
N LYS A 126 -9.94 -23.48 -8.08
CA LYS A 126 -9.65 -23.94 -6.72
C LYS A 126 -8.41 -23.24 -6.20
N GLY A 127 -8.40 -22.87 -4.92
CA GLY A 127 -7.21 -22.35 -4.26
C GLY A 127 -6.43 -23.50 -3.63
N ILE A 128 -5.30 -23.90 -4.21
CA ILE A 128 -4.46 -24.98 -3.68
C ILE A 128 -3.16 -24.39 -3.18
N LEU A 129 -2.92 -24.44 -1.87
CA LEU A 129 -1.66 -24.00 -1.28
C LEU A 129 -0.53 -24.92 -1.75
N LEU A 130 0.45 -24.35 -2.47
CA LEU A 130 1.63 -25.09 -2.93
C LEU A 130 2.76 -25.03 -1.91
N TRP A 131 3.02 -23.87 -1.33
CA TRP A 131 4.01 -23.68 -0.27
C TRP A 131 3.71 -22.41 0.55
N LYS A 132 4.24 -22.39 1.78
CA LYS A 132 4.33 -21.22 2.65
C LYS A 132 5.79 -21.00 3.03
N MET A 133 6.30 -19.79 2.84
CA MET A 133 7.56 -19.31 3.43
C MET A 133 7.23 -18.52 4.70
N ASP A 134 7.82 -18.91 5.82
CA ASP A 134 7.71 -18.21 7.09
C ASP A 134 9.04 -17.50 7.40
N PRO A 135 9.08 -16.16 7.49
CA PRO A 135 10.31 -15.40 7.69
C PRO A 135 10.87 -15.51 9.10
N LYS A 136 10.14 -16.11 10.05
CA LYS A 136 10.54 -16.20 11.46
C LYS A 136 10.82 -14.83 12.08
N THR A 137 9.92 -13.89 11.82
CA THR A 137 9.97 -12.56 12.45
C THR A 137 9.74 -12.70 13.96
N ASP A 138 10.54 -12.00 14.76
CA ASP A 138 10.34 -11.96 16.21
C ASP A 138 9.11 -11.10 16.52
N HIS A 139 8.04 -11.74 16.98
CA HIS A 139 6.75 -11.09 17.17
C HIS A 139 6.78 -10.06 18.31
N ASP A 140 7.48 -10.35 19.40
CA ASP A 140 7.52 -9.46 20.54
C ASP A 140 8.35 -8.22 20.23
N TRP A 141 9.54 -8.41 19.67
CA TRP A 141 10.48 -7.34 19.41
C TRP A 141 10.06 -6.45 18.23
N ALA A 142 9.72 -7.03 17.09
CA ALA A 142 9.28 -6.26 15.92
C ALA A 142 7.93 -5.58 16.16
N GLY A 143 7.00 -6.24 16.86
CA GLY A 143 5.72 -5.65 17.25
C GLY A 143 5.86 -4.45 18.18
N ALA A 144 6.91 -4.38 18.99
CA ALA A 144 7.13 -3.29 19.93
C ALA A 144 7.52 -1.96 19.27
N VAL A 145 8.06 -1.99 18.05
CA VAL A 145 8.47 -0.80 17.27
C VAL A 145 7.61 -0.56 16.02
N ALA A 146 6.52 -1.29 15.87
CA ALA A 146 5.55 -1.03 14.82
C ALA A 146 4.57 0.04 15.31
N CYS A 147 4.59 1.23 14.68
CA CYS A 147 3.71 2.34 15.05
C CYS A 147 2.22 1.94 15.03
N CYS A 148 1.78 1.33 13.93
CA CYS A 148 0.38 1.31 13.56
C CYS A 148 -0.17 -0.10 13.33
N GLY A 149 0.58 -1.13 13.65
CA GLY A 149 0.14 -2.52 13.59
C GLY A 149 1.18 -3.49 13.07
N VAL A 150 0.80 -4.75 13.12
CA VAL A 150 1.53 -5.85 12.49
C VAL A 150 0.97 -5.98 11.08
N ASP A 151 1.63 -5.32 10.13
CA ASP A 151 1.13 -5.15 8.77
C ASP A 151 2.19 -5.51 7.73
N ASN A 152 1.75 -6.16 6.65
CA ASN A 152 2.55 -6.39 5.45
C ASN A 152 1.66 -6.22 4.22
N ARG A 153 2.08 -5.37 3.28
CA ARG A 153 1.23 -4.98 2.14
C ARG A 153 1.48 -5.77 0.87
N GLY A 154 2.34 -6.80 0.92
CA GLY A 154 2.48 -7.75 -0.18
C GLY A 154 3.90 -7.98 -0.68
N VAL A 155 3.98 -8.59 -1.84
CA VAL A 155 5.22 -9.02 -2.49
C VAL A 155 5.38 -8.37 -3.87
N ALA A 156 6.57 -8.53 -4.45
CA ALA A 156 6.84 -8.29 -5.86
C ALA A 156 7.54 -9.50 -6.49
N LEU A 157 7.55 -9.59 -7.82
CA LEU A 157 8.17 -10.68 -8.55
C LEU A 157 9.36 -10.19 -9.36
N TRP A 158 10.47 -10.96 -9.38
CA TRP A 158 11.63 -10.69 -10.22
C TRP A 158 12.36 -11.99 -10.59
N GLY A 159 12.60 -12.23 -11.88
CA GLY A 159 13.15 -13.49 -12.33
C GLY A 159 12.32 -14.68 -11.84
N ASN A 160 12.95 -15.64 -11.20
CA ASN A 160 12.30 -16.76 -10.51
C ASN A 160 12.18 -16.55 -8.98
N LEU A 161 12.06 -15.30 -8.54
CA LEU A 161 12.02 -14.92 -7.13
C LEU A 161 10.71 -14.19 -6.77
N VAL A 162 10.23 -14.44 -5.56
CA VAL A 162 9.28 -13.60 -4.84
C VAL A 162 10.08 -12.73 -3.89
N ILE A 163 9.94 -11.44 -4.01
CA ILE A 163 10.63 -10.43 -3.19
C ILE A 163 9.63 -9.91 -2.16
N SER A 164 9.98 -9.99 -0.89
CA SER A 164 9.13 -9.56 0.23
C SER A 164 9.93 -8.79 1.28
N HIS A 165 9.22 -7.99 2.06
CA HIS A 165 9.75 -7.35 3.26
C HIS A 165 9.22 -8.03 4.52
N THR A 166 9.91 -7.81 5.64
CA THR A 166 9.45 -8.19 6.97
C THR A 166 9.40 -6.97 7.88
N LEU A 167 8.57 -7.04 8.91
CA LEU A 167 8.41 -5.95 9.88
C LEU A 167 9.73 -5.62 10.59
N ASP A 168 10.60 -6.62 10.80
CA ASP A 168 11.95 -6.47 11.38
C ASP A 168 13.01 -5.96 10.38
N GLY A 169 12.59 -5.35 9.27
CA GLY A 169 13.46 -4.62 8.36
C GLY A 169 14.29 -5.48 7.41
N ARG A 170 13.93 -6.75 7.15
CA ARG A 170 14.62 -7.58 6.16
C ARG A 170 13.96 -7.53 4.78
N LEU A 171 14.79 -7.59 3.75
CA LEU A 171 14.41 -7.89 2.37
C LEU A 171 14.72 -9.36 2.10
N ILE A 172 13.71 -10.13 1.68
CA ILE A 172 13.80 -11.58 1.46
C ILE A 172 13.48 -11.90 0.00
N ALA A 173 14.30 -12.75 -0.60
CA ALA A 173 14.04 -13.34 -1.91
C ALA A 173 13.77 -14.84 -1.75
N THR A 174 12.57 -15.26 -2.13
CA THR A 174 12.09 -16.63 -2.05
C THR A 174 11.97 -17.21 -3.45
N ASN A 175 12.50 -18.41 -3.68
CA ASN A 175 12.37 -19.10 -4.97
C ASN A 175 10.88 -19.43 -5.26
N LYS A 176 10.37 -19.00 -6.42
CA LYS A 176 8.97 -19.18 -6.82
C LYS A 176 8.52 -20.64 -6.89
N ASP A 177 9.41 -21.55 -7.23
CA ASP A 177 9.05 -22.95 -7.42
C ASP A 177 9.03 -23.72 -6.11
N THR A 178 10.03 -23.49 -5.25
CA THR A 178 10.28 -24.30 -4.06
C THR A 178 9.79 -23.69 -2.74
N GLY A 179 9.57 -22.37 -2.70
CA GLY A 179 9.27 -21.65 -1.46
C GLY A 179 10.48 -21.50 -0.52
N GLN A 180 11.68 -21.90 -0.96
CA GLN A 180 12.89 -21.76 -0.17
C GLN A 180 13.46 -20.35 -0.29
N VAL A 181 13.94 -19.81 0.83
CA VAL A 181 14.65 -18.53 0.84
C VAL A 181 15.96 -18.68 0.09
N ALA A 182 16.10 -17.97 -1.02
CA ALA A 182 17.34 -17.93 -1.79
C ALA A 182 18.40 -17.04 -1.10
N TRP A 183 17.96 -15.91 -0.59
CA TRP A 183 18.77 -14.99 0.22
C TRP A 183 17.88 -14.04 1.03
N GLN A 184 18.45 -13.45 2.07
CA GLN A 184 17.84 -12.38 2.84
C GLN A 184 18.91 -11.41 3.35
N LYS A 185 18.54 -10.16 3.59
CA LYS A 185 19.43 -9.15 4.16
C LYS A 185 18.66 -8.10 4.96
N PRO A 186 19.25 -7.51 6.01
CA PRO A 186 18.70 -6.34 6.66
C PRO A 186 18.80 -5.12 5.72
N VAL A 187 17.77 -4.30 5.66
CA VAL A 187 17.71 -3.03 4.92
C VAL A 187 17.25 -1.88 5.81
N ALA A 188 16.61 -2.17 6.94
CA ALA A 188 16.25 -1.24 8.01
C ALA A 188 16.78 -1.74 9.35
N ASP A 189 16.81 -0.86 10.35
CA ASP A 189 17.35 -1.13 11.69
C ASP A 189 16.29 -0.87 12.77
N PRO A 190 15.53 -1.92 13.19
CA PRO A 190 14.50 -1.77 14.21
C PRO A 190 15.02 -1.29 15.58
N ASP A 191 16.32 -1.44 15.87
CA ASP A 191 16.91 -0.86 17.08
C ASP A 191 16.92 0.68 17.06
N LYS A 192 16.78 1.25 15.85
CA LYS A 192 16.60 2.70 15.64
C LYS A 192 15.14 3.11 15.46
N GLY A 193 14.19 2.16 15.60
CA GLY A 193 12.77 2.43 15.34
C GLY A 193 12.34 2.26 13.87
N GLU A 194 13.23 1.80 13.00
CA GLU A 194 12.94 1.59 11.57
C GLU A 194 12.28 0.24 11.35
N VAL A 195 11.10 0.22 10.72
CA VAL A 195 10.39 -1.00 10.30
C VAL A 195 9.93 -0.87 8.85
N ILE A 196 9.53 -1.98 8.23
CA ILE A 196 9.04 -1.98 6.85
C ILE A 196 7.69 -2.68 6.77
N THR A 197 6.68 -1.97 6.29
CA THR A 197 5.30 -2.46 6.12
C THR A 197 4.84 -2.46 4.66
N GLY A 198 5.51 -1.70 3.78
CA GLY A 198 5.19 -1.57 2.36
C GLY A 198 5.62 -2.76 1.52
N ALA A 199 4.92 -3.02 0.42
CA ALA A 199 5.37 -3.95 -0.61
C ALA A 199 6.57 -3.36 -1.37
N PRO A 200 7.56 -4.18 -1.80
CA PRO A 200 8.66 -3.69 -2.62
C PRO A 200 8.17 -3.24 -4.00
N LEU A 201 8.72 -2.13 -4.51
CA LEU A 201 8.55 -1.72 -5.91
C LEU A 201 9.77 -2.19 -6.69
N ILE A 202 9.59 -3.04 -7.71
CA ILE A 202 10.70 -3.45 -8.57
C ILE A 202 10.84 -2.45 -9.71
N VAL A 203 12.03 -1.87 -9.85
CA VAL A 203 12.40 -1.00 -10.97
C VAL A 203 13.71 -1.50 -11.56
N LYS A 204 13.68 -1.96 -12.81
CA LYS A 204 14.80 -2.66 -13.44
C LYS A 204 15.13 -3.92 -12.62
N ASN A 205 16.37 -4.06 -12.14
CA ASN A 205 16.78 -5.15 -11.25
C ASN A 205 16.90 -4.70 -9.79
N MET A 206 16.22 -3.64 -9.39
CA MET A 206 16.29 -3.09 -8.04
C MET A 206 14.95 -3.24 -7.30
N ALA A 207 15.02 -3.63 -6.04
CA ALA A 207 13.91 -3.48 -5.10
C ALA A 207 14.01 -2.10 -4.44
N ILE A 208 12.98 -1.28 -4.64
CA ILE A 208 12.85 0.01 -3.98
C ILE A 208 12.03 -0.17 -2.71
N THR A 209 12.58 0.28 -1.60
CA THR A 209 12.07 0.10 -0.24
C THR A 209 11.87 1.45 0.42
N GLY A 210 10.71 1.67 1.01
CA GLY A 210 10.45 2.79 1.94
C GLY A 210 10.48 2.31 3.40
N VAL A 211 10.66 3.24 4.35
CA VAL A 211 10.74 2.97 5.79
C VAL A 211 9.55 3.53 6.54
N ALA A 212 9.10 2.83 7.58
CA ALA A 212 8.14 3.29 8.59
C ALA A 212 8.83 3.54 9.92
N GLY A 213 8.20 4.30 10.83
CA GLY A 213 8.69 4.56 12.19
C GLY A 213 8.86 6.04 12.54
N ALA A 214 8.11 6.95 11.90
CA ALA A 214 8.22 8.40 12.16
C ALA A 214 8.11 8.72 13.66
N GLU A 215 7.14 8.14 14.34
CA GLU A 215 6.83 8.36 15.76
C GLU A 215 7.85 7.72 16.72
N TYR A 216 8.78 6.94 16.18
CA TYR A 216 9.93 6.38 16.92
C TYR A 216 11.22 7.18 16.72
N GLY A 217 11.10 8.38 16.13
CA GLY A 217 12.21 9.32 15.96
C GLY A 217 13.21 8.91 14.90
N ILE A 218 12.77 8.28 13.82
CA ILE A 218 13.63 7.97 12.69
C ILE A 218 13.95 9.20 11.85
N ARG A 219 14.97 9.09 11.04
CA ARG A 219 15.21 9.95 9.89
C ARG A 219 14.82 9.18 8.63
N GLY A 220 13.63 9.45 8.10
CA GLY A 220 13.04 8.71 6.99
C GLY A 220 13.93 8.60 5.75
N TRP A 221 13.71 7.54 4.95
CA TRP A 221 14.48 7.28 3.74
C TRP A 221 13.73 6.40 2.73
N ILE A 222 14.20 6.45 1.48
CA ILE A 222 13.89 5.51 0.40
C ILE A 222 15.21 4.93 -0.09
N ALA A 223 15.27 3.62 -0.32
CA ALA A 223 16.49 2.96 -0.76
C ALA A 223 16.26 1.97 -1.91
N ALA A 224 17.27 1.79 -2.75
CA ALA A 224 17.28 0.77 -3.81
C ALA A 224 18.32 -0.31 -3.49
N THR A 225 17.89 -1.56 -3.55
CA THR A 225 18.76 -2.74 -3.44
C THR A 225 18.81 -3.47 -4.77
N ASP A 226 20.01 -3.67 -5.32
CA ASP A 226 20.23 -4.49 -6.51
C ASP A 226 19.96 -5.97 -6.18
N LEU A 227 19.04 -6.59 -6.91
CA LEU A 227 18.57 -7.95 -6.65
C LEU A 227 19.58 -9.05 -7.05
N THR A 228 20.56 -8.72 -7.91
CA THR A 228 21.61 -9.65 -8.33
C THR A 228 22.78 -9.65 -7.34
N THR A 229 23.27 -8.46 -7.01
CA THR A 229 24.43 -8.28 -6.13
C THR A 229 24.06 -8.19 -4.65
N GLN A 230 22.79 -7.97 -4.35
CA GLN A 230 22.23 -7.74 -3.01
C GLN A 230 22.81 -6.49 -2.33
N LYS A 231 23.45 -5.58 -3.07
CA LYS A 231 24.03 -4.35 -2.54
C LYS A 231 23.01 -3.20 -2.60
N GLU A 232 23.08 -2.31 -1.63
CA GLU A 232 22.40 -1.02 -1.72
C GLU A 232 23.04 -0.21 -2.85
N VAL A 233 22.22 0.28 -3.78
CA VAL A 233 22.65 1.09 -4.92
C VAL A 233 22.65 2.56 -4.52
N TRP A 234 21.55 2.98 -3.86
CA TRP A 234 21.40 4.33 -3.32
C TRP A 234 20.43 4.32 -2.15
N ARG A 235 20.59 5.32 -1.28
CA ARG A 235 19.64 5.66 -0.21
C ARG A 235 19.45 7.17 -0.20
N THR A 236 18.19 7.60 -0.24
CA THR A 236 17.81 9.02 -0.20
C THR A 236 17.05 9.28 1.09
N HIS A 237 17.60 10.11 1.95
CA HIS A 237 16.89 10.55 3.14
C HIS A 237 15.82 11.57 2.79
N THR A 238 14.63 11.39 3.36
CA THR A 238 13.51 12.34 3.23
C THR A 238 13.65 13.53 4.16
N ILE A 239 14.47 13.40 5.20
CA ILE A 239 14.89 14.53 6.04
C ILE A 239 16.33 14.87 5.68
N PRO A 240 16.62 16.07 5.14
CA PRO A 240 17.97 16.43 4.70
C PRO A 240 18.95 16.55 5.86
N GLY A 241 20.18 16.16 5.63
CA GLY A 241 21.30 16.41 6.54
C GLY A 241 21.75 17.88 6.45
N LYS A 242 22.52 18.31 7.44
CA LYS A 242 23.04 19.69 7.49
C LYS A 242 23.81 20.03 6.21
N GLY A 243 23.38 21.10 5.52
CA GLY A 243 23.96 21.57 4.26
C GLY A 243 23.44 20.87 3.00
N GLU A 244 22.58 19.85 3.13
CA GLU A 244 21.87 19.28 1.99
C GLU A 244 20.71 20.19 1.57
N PRO A 245 20.25 20.13 0.29
CA PRO A 245 19.09 20.89 -0.16
C PRO A 245 17.86 20.64 0.72
N GLY A 246 17.19 21.70 1.18
CA GLY A 246 16.04 21.64 2.09
C GLY A 246 16.38 21.67 3.58
N SER A 247 17.66 21.53 3.97
CA SER A 247 18.05 21.56 5.39
C SER A 247 17.80 22.92 6.06
N ASP A 248 17.76 24.00 5.28
CA ASP A 248 17.43 25.37 5.73
C ASP A 248 15.95 25.55 6.10
N THR A 249 15.11 24.58 5.81
CA THR A 249 13.69 24.55 6.21
C THR A 249 13.47 23.94 7.61
N TRP A 250 14.52 23.44 8.24
CA TRP A 250 14.55 23.01 9.63
C TRP A 250 15.26 24.10 10.44
N LYS A 251 14.47 24.98 11.09
CA LYS A 251 14.97 26.24 11.68
C LYS A 251 15.13 26.15 13.21
N ASP A 252 15.13 24.95 13.75
CA ASP A 252 15.34 24.72 15.18
C ASP A 252 16.83 24.74 15.58
N ASP A 253 17.09 24.93 16.87
CA ASP A 253 18.41 24.87 17.50
C ASP A 253 18.69 23.55 18.21
N LYS A 254 17.74 22.59 18.19
CA LYS A 254 17.75 21.32 18.93
C LYS A 254 18.08 20.12 18.07
N ASN A 255 18.39 20.33 16.77
CA ASN A 255 18.62 19.30 15.78
C ASN A 255 17.42 18.35 15.61
N ALA A 256 16.21 18.90 15.55
CA ALA A 256 14.98 18.15 15.35
C ALA A 256 15.01 17.24 14.10
N ALA A 257 15.70 17.70 13.04
CA ALA A 257 15.89 16.92 11.81
C ALA A 257 16.55 15.53 12.02
N ALA A 258 17.31 15.34 13.10
CA ALA A 258 17.93 14.02 13.39
C ALA A 258 16.91 12.94 13.68
N ALA A 259 15.72 13.32 14.17
CA ALA A 259 14.59 12.45 14.47
C ALA A 259 13.30 13.00 13.80
N GLY A 260 13.46 13.57 12.61
CA GLY A 260 12.45 14.41 11.97
C GLY A 260 11.29 13.64 11.31
N GLY A 261 11.18 12.34 11.47
CA GLY A 261 10.11 11.54 10.87
C GLY A 261 10.28 11.37 9.36
N GLY A 262 9.29 11.80 8.58
CA GLY A 262 9.32 11.73 7.12
C GLY A 262 9.35 10.31 6.58
N SER A 263 8.58 9.41 7.18
CA SER A 263 8.46 8.00 6.79
C SER A 263 7.89 7.84 5.38
N THR A 264 8.14 6.67 4.75
CA THR A 264 7.83 6.40 3.33
C THR A 264 7.19 5.02 3.16
N TRP A 265 6.30 4.69 4.06
CA TRP A 265 5.79 3.35 4.35
C TRP A 265 4.77 2.80 3.34
N VAL A 266 4.26 3.59 2.40
CA VAL A 266 3.40 3.13 1.29
C VAL A 266 4.23 2.97 0.02
N THR A 267 3.92 1.95 -0.78
CA THR A 267 4.60 1.67 -2.05
C THR A 267 4.36 2.76 -3.08
N GLY A 268 5.42 3.28 -3.67
CA GLY A 268 5.36 4.32 -4.69
C GLY A 268 4.98 3.81 -6.08
N SER A 269 5.08 4.70 -7.06
CA SER A 269 4.84 4.45 -8.50
C SER A 269 6.08 4.79 -9.33
N TYR A 270 6.06 4.41 -10.62
CA TYR A 270 7.21 4.61 -11.51
C TYR A 270 6.74 5.01 -12.90
N ASP A 271 7.37 6.03 -13.47
CA ASP A 271 7.21 6.44 -14.89
C ASP A 271 8.40 5.92 -15.71
N PRO A 272 8.25 4.82 -16.47
CA PRO A 272 9.32 4.31 -17.33
C PRO A 272 9.76 5.30 -18.42
N GLY A 273 8.86 6.18 -18.86
CA GLY A 273 9.13 7.16 -19.92
C GLY A 273 10.12 8.24 -19.53
N THR A 274 10.19 8.58 -18.25
CA THR A 274 11.08 9.60 -17.70
C THR A 274 12.11 9.04 -16.71
N ASP A 275 12.10 7.71 -16.51
CA ASP A 275 12.92 7.00 -15.50
C ASP A 275 12.80 7.64 -14.11
N THR A 276 11.54 7.87 -13.68
CA THR A 276 11.23 8.61 -12.45
C THR A 276 10.37 7.79 -11.51
N ILE A 277 10.84 7.62 -10.27
CA ILE A 277 10.07 7.05 -9.18
C ILE A 277 9.31 8.18 -8.47
N PHE A 278 8.01 7.99 -8.24
CA PHE A 278 7.20 8.87 -7.41
C PHE A 278 6.94 8.20 -6.07
N TRP A 279 7.15 8.93 -4.97
CA TRP A 279 7.00 8.38 -3.64
C TRP A 279 6.48 9.41 -2.65
N GLY A 280 5.47 9.04 -1.87
CA GLY A 280 4.90 9.89 -0.83
C GLY A 280 5.74 9.86 0.45
N VAL A 281 5.81 10.98 1.13
CA VAL A 281 6.56 11.17 2.39
C VAL A 281 5.60 11.59 3.49
N GLY A 282 5.70 10.94 4.64
CA GLY A 282 4.86 11.18 5.80
C GLY A 282 5.23 12.39 6.63
N ASN A 283 4.54 12.50 7.74
CA ASN A 283 4.58 13.61 8.66
C ASN A 283 5.97 13.88 9.28
N PRO A 284 6.23 15.12 9.73
CA PRO A 284 7.41 15.42 10.53
C PRO A 284 7.21 15.00 11.99
N GLY A 285 8.29 14.55 12.65
CA GLY A 285 8.32 14.23 14.07
C GLY A 285 8.82 15.39 14.94
N PRO A 286 8.20 15.65 16.12
CA PRO A 286 6.99 15.03 16.66
C PRO A 286 5.72 15.52 15.97
N ASP A 287 4.65 14.74 15.95
CA ASP A 287 3.45 14.96 15.15
C ASP A 287 2.73 16.28 15.50
N TRP A 288 2.47 16.52 16.80
CA TRP A 288 1.59 17.60 17.25
C TRP A 288 2.31 18.91 17.58
N ASP A 289 3.59 18.87 17.96
CA ASP A 289 4.34 20.03 18.44
C ASP A 289 5.23 20.63 17.37
N ASN A 290 4.64 21.36 16.41
CA ASN A 290 5.39 22.01 15.34
C ASN A 290 6.30 23.16 15.84
N GLN A 291 6.10 23.64 17.09
CA GLN A 291 6.98 24.62 17.73
C GLN A 291 8.34 24.02 18.14
N TYR A 292 8.44 22.70 18.23
CA TYR A 292 9.71 22.00 18.44
C TYR A 292 10.59 22.00 17.17
N ARG A 293 9.96 22.03 15.99
CA ARG A 293 10.59 21.92 14.66
C ARG A 293 10.14 23.05 13.72
N PRO A 294 10.42 24.34 14.06
CA PRO A 294 10.03 25.46 13.21
C PRO A 294 10.62 25.38 11.81
N GLY A 295 9.92 25.93 10.83
CA GLY A 295 10.21 25.89 9.39
C GLY A 295 9.32 24.88 8.67
N ASP A 296 9.40 24.81 7.33
CA ASP A 296 8.52 23.98 6.50
C ASP A 296 8.79 22.48 6.64
N ASN A 297 9.94 22.08 7.17
CA ASN A 297 10.37 20.72 7.45
C ASN A 297 10.45 19.83 6.18
N LEU A 298 11.08 20.33 5.11
CA LEU A 298 11.28 19.51 3.92
C LEU A 298 12.08 18.23 4.24
N TYR A 299 11.72 17.08 3.63
CA TYR A 299 10.67 16.86 2.63
C TYR A 299 9.47 16.10 3.21
N THR A 300 9.06 16.38 4.45
CA THR A 300 7.85 15.81 5.03
C THR A 300 6.61 16.27 4.27
N ASP A 301 5.54 15.49 4.34
CA ASP A 301 4.24 15.75 3.71
C ASP A 301 4.36 16.13 2.23
N SER A 302 5.13 15.33 1.49
CA SER A 302 5.49 15.64 0.11
C SER A 302 5.37 14.43 -0.82
N SER A 303 4.96 14.70 -2.06
CA SER A 303 5.25 13.82 -3.19
C SER A 303 6.66 14.10 -3.70
N LEU A 304 7.54 13.09 -3.72
CA LEU A 304 8.89 13.16 -4.30
C LEU A 304 8.93 12.55 -5.69
N ALA A 305 9.64 13.18 -6.61
CA ALA A 305 10.05 12.59 -7.88
C ALA A 305 11.55 12.30 -7.84
N LEU A 306 11.92 11.03 -7.90
CA LEU A 306 13.30 10.55 -7.77
C LEU A 306 13.82 10.02 -9.10
N ASP A 307 15.06 10.31 -9.42
CA ASP A 307 15.78 9.63 -10.49
C ASP A 307 15.98 8.16 -10.11
N ALA A 308 15.48 7.24 -10.91
CA ALA A 308 15.45 5.83 -10.56
C ALA A 308 16.85 5.19 -10.44
N ALA A 309 17.83 5.70 -11.20
CA ALA A 309 19.19 5.16 -11.19
C ALA A 309 20.02 5.61 -9.99
N THR A 310 19.76 6.82 -9.49
CA THR A 310 20.62 7.50 -8.50
C THR A 310 19.93 7.84 -7.18
N GLY A 311 18.58 7.77 -7.13
CA GLY A 311 17.78 8.20 -5.98
C GLY A 311 17.72 9.73 -5.80
N LYS A 312 18.34 10.53 -6.66
CA LYS A 312 18.35 11.99 -6.52
C LYS A 312 16.95 12.56 -6.69
N ILE A 313 16.55 13.47 -5.81
CA ILE A 313 15.28 14.22 -5.93
C ILE A 313 15.38 15.12 -7.16
N LYS A 314 14.52 14.90 -8.16
CA LYS A 314 14.36 15.75 -9.34
C LYS A 314 13.54 17.00 -9.01
N PHE A 315 12.43 16.78 -8.31
CA PHE A 315 11.55 17.81 -7.76
C PHE A 315 10.67 17.20 -6.65
N HIS A 316 9.97 18.06 -5.93
CA HIS A 316 8.99 17.68 -4.92
C HIS A 316 7.79 18.64 -4.95
N TYR A 317 6.69 18.18 -4.38
CA TYR A 317 5.55 19.02 -4.04
C TYR A 317 5.15 18.72 -2.59
N GLN A 318 5.24 19.76 -1.71
CA GLN A 318 4.86 19.61 -0.30
C GLN A 318 3.39 20.03 -0.12
N HIS A 319 2.57 19.16 0.45
CA HIS A 319 1.12 19.35 0.62
C HIS A 319 0.79 20.18 1.86
N THR A 320 1.43 19.88 2.99
CA THR A 320 1.17 20.53 4.29
C THR A 320 2.49 20.96 4.94
N PRO A 321 3.02 22.19 4.64
CA PRO A 321 4.24 22.69 5.28
C PRO A 321 4.10 22.80 6.80
N ASN A 322 5.12 22.36 7.58
CA ASN A 322 5.16 22.44 9.05
C ASN A 322 3.95 21.76 9.71
N ASP A 323 3.51 20.62 9.20
CA ASP A 323 2.29 19.89 9.61
C ASP A 323 2.24 19.59 11.12
N PRO A 324 1.21 20.03 11.88
CA PRO A 324 0.98 19.64 13.26
C PRO A 324 -0.21 18.69 13.44
N TYR A 325 -0.62 17.94 12.39
CA TYR A 325 -1.87 17.19 12.33
C TYR A 325 -1.68 15.71 12.08
N ASP A 326 -0.45 15.25 11.77
CA ASP A 326 -0.13 13.91 11.29
C ASP A 326 -0.82 13.63 9.93
N TYR A 327 -0.65 14.55 8.97
CA TYR A 327 -1.23 14.43 7.63
C TYR A 327 -0.26 13.78 6.63
N ASP A 328 0.24 12.60 6.99
CA ASP A 328 1.08 11.77 6.12
C ASP A 328 0.71 11.85 4.63
N SER A 329 1.50 12.51 3.82
CA SER A 329 1.36 12.52 2.35
C SER A 329 2.04 11.29 1.73
N VAL A 330 1.75 10.10 2.26
CA VAL A 330 2.36 8.84 1.84
C VAL A 330 1.58 8.10 0.77
N ALA A 331 0.41 8.61 0.38
CA ALA A 331 -0.44 7.97 -0.60
C ALA A 331 0.30 7.70 -1.92
N GLU A 332 -0.15 6.67 -2.64
CA GLU A 332 0.36 6.39 -3.97
C GLU A 332 0.08 7.56 -4.92
N ASN A 333 1.09 7.95 -5.69
CA ASN A 333 0.92 8.90 -6.80
C ASN A 333 0.40 8.15 -8.02
N VAL A 334 -0.86 8.41 -8.43
CA VAL A 334 -1.45 7.79 -9.62
C VAL A 334 -1.05 8.57 -10.85
N LEU A 335 -0.31 7.93 -11.77
CA LEU A 335 0.25 8.59 -12.95
C LEU A 335 -0.71 8.42 -14.13
N VAL A 336 -1.25 9.53 -14.65
CA VAL A 336 -2.21 9.49 -15.74
C VAL A 336 -1.90 10.52 -16.83
N ASP A 337 -2.20 10.16 -18.08
CA ASP A 337 -2.17 11.04 -19.23
C ASP A 337 -3.61 11.36 -19.64
N VAL A 338 -3.97 12.63 -19.66
CA VAL A 338 -5.32 13.07 -20.00
C VAL A 338 -5.30 14.27 -20.94
N THR A 339 -6.39 14.41 -21.70
CA THR A 339 -6.65 15.65 -22.45
C THR A 339 -7.49 16.56 -21.55
N GLY A 340 -6.94 17.69 -21.15
CA GLY A 340 -7.64 18.68 -20.34
C GLY A 340 -8.79 19.38 -21.10
N PRO A 341 -9.61 20.19 -20.41
CA PRO A 341 -10.78 20.86 -20.99
C PRO A 341 -10.45 21.78 -22.16
N ASN A 342 -9.24 22.33 -22.20
CA ASN A 342 -8.73 23.21 -23.27
C ASN A 342 -8.09 22.43 -24.44
N GLY A 343 -8.17 21.09 -24.47
CA GLY A 343 -7.55 20.23 -25.47
C GLY A 343 -6.05 19.96 -25.29
N ALA A 344 -5.42 20.54 -24.25
CA ALA A 344 -4.01 20.30 -23.97
C ALA A 344 -3.79 18.92 -23.35
N GLN A 345 -2.72 18.23 -23.75
CA GLN A 345 -2.28 17.00 -23.10
C GLN A 345 -1.64 17.34 -21.75
N GLN A 346 -2.08 16.65 -20.72
CA GLN A 346 -1.58 16.82 -19.34
C GLN A 346 -1.04 15.49 -18.84
N LYS A 347 0.11 15.53 -18.20
CA LYS A 347 0.75 14.41 -17.53
C LYS A 347 0.62 14.63 -16.03
N LEU A 348 -0.35 13.95 -15.41
CA LEU A 348 -0.69 14.17 -14.00
C LEU A 348 -0.03 13.13 -13.11
N ALA A 349 0.41 13.56 -11.92
CA ALA A 349 0.51 12.73 -10.74
C ALA A 349 -0.61 13.17 -9.79
N LEU A 350 -1.50 12.22 -9.46
CA LEU A 350 -2.65 12.45 -8.60
C LEU A 350 -2.35 11.89 -7.21
N GLU A 351 -2.69 12.65 -6.18
CA GLU A 351 -2.61 12.21 -4.79
C GLU A 351 -3.86 12.64 -4.01
N ALA A 352 -4.46 11.70 -3.27
CA ALA A 352 -5.52 11.96 -2.31
C ALA A 352 -4.91 11.94 -0.91
N ASP A 353 -4.74 13.12 -0.34
CA ASP A 353 -3.94 13.34 0.85
C ASP A 353 -4.76 13.21 2.16
N ARG A 354 -4.09 12.83 3.28
CA ARG A 354 -4.73 12.80 4.60
C ARG A 354 -5.34 14.15 4.98
N ASN A 355 -4.77 15.26 4.52
CA ASN A 355 -5.26 16.61 4.81
C ASN A 355 -6.66 16.90 4.24
N GLY A 356 -7.26 15.96 3.48
CA GLY A 356 -8.61 16.00 2.96
C GLY A 356 -8.75 16.60 1.56
N PHE A 357 -7.63 16.93 0.91
CA PHE A 357 -7.62 17.43 -0.46
C PHE A 357 -7.05 16.41 -1.44
N ALA A 358 -7.65 16.34 -2.61
CA ALA A 358 -7.12 15.67 -3.78
C ALA A 358 -6.29 16.68 -4.57
N TYR A 359 -5.11 16.26 -4.99
CA TYR A 359 -4.15 17.07 -5.73
C TYR A 359 -3.85 16.47 -7.09
N ALA A 360 -3.67 17.33 -8.09
CA ALA A 360 -3.03 17.00 -9.35
C ALA A 360 -1.83 17.91 -9.55
N ILE A 361 -0.68 17.32 -9.74
CA ILE A 361 0.55 18.01 -10.12
C ILE A 361 1.00 17.55 -11.51
N ASP A 362 1.66 18.42 -12.25
CA ASP A 362 2.35 18.05 -13.47
C ASP A 362 3.52 17.12 -13.13
N ARG A 363 3.46 15.84 -13.55
CA ARG A 363 4.46 14.85 -13.16
C ARG A 363 5.82 15.03 -13.82
N THR A 364 5.95 16.01 -14.71
CA THR A 364 7.23 16.35 -15.36
C THR A 364 7.98 17.48 -14.67
N SER A 365 7.26 18.32 -13.90
CA SER A 365 7.81 19.52 -13.30
C SER A 365 7.50 19.69 -11.80
N GLY A 366 6.54 18.92 -11.26
CA GLY A 366 6.05 19.10 -9.89
C GLY A 366 5.14 20.33 -9.71
N LYS A 367 4.74 21.00 -10.80
CA LYS A 367 3.87 22.18 -10.73
C LYS A 367 2.45 21.75 -10.35
N PHE A 368 1.86 22.45 -9.37
CA PHE A 368 0.45 22.32 -9.02
C PHE A 368 -0.46 22.70 -10.20
N LEU A 369 -1.49 21.91 -10.45
CA LEU A 369 -2.47 22.15 -11.52
C LEU A 369 -3.86 22.39 -10.98
N TRP A 370 -4.33 21.58 -10.05
CA TRP A 370 -5.59 21.75 -9.34
C TRP A 370 -5.63 20.94 -8.05
N GLY A 371 -6.48 21.38 -7.13
CA GLY A 371 -6.81 20.64 -5.91
C GLY A 371 -8.23 20.93 -5.47
N LEU A 372 -8.86 19.97 -4.79
CA LEU A 372 -10.21 20.12 -4.26
C LEU A 372 -10.40 19.25 -3.01
N PRO A 373 -11.26 19.67 -2.06
CA PRO A 373 -11.61 18.84 -0.93
C PRO A 373 -12.48 17.66 -1.41
N PHE A 374 -12.16 16.44 -0.95
CA PHE A 374 -12.96 15.25 -1.23
C PHE A 374 -13.72 14.75 0.00
N VAL A 375 -13.43 15.31 1.18
CA VAL A 375 -14.13 15.08 2.45
C VAL A 375 -15.25 16.08 2.67
N LYS A 376 -16.19 15.77 3.58
CA LYS A 376 -17.29 16.67 3.92
C LYS A 376 -16.85 17.88 4.72
N LYS A 377 -15.83 17.73 5.56
CA LYS A 377 -15.44 18.77 6.50
C LYS A 377 -13.93 18.94 6.55
N VAL A 378 -13.49 20.17 6.26
CA VAL A 378 -12.12 20.63 6.44
C VAL A 378 -12.17 21.83 7.40
N THR A 379 -11.43 21.77 8.51
CA THR A 379 -11.42 22.86 9.51
C THR A 379 -10.05 23.49 9.70
N TRP A 380 -8.99 22.83 9.28
CA TRP A 380 -7.61 23.26 9.51
C TRP A 380 -7.16 24.42 8.58
N THR A 381 -7.81 24.56 7.41
CA THR A 381 -7.59 25.65 6.45
C THR A 381 -8.92 26.10 5.82
N LYS A 382 -8.97 27.29 5.27
CA LYS A 382 -10.11 27.77 4.46
C LYS A 382 -10.12 27.21 3.04
N GLY A 383 -9.03 26.57 2.62
CA GLY A 383 -8.89 26.00 1.29
C GLY A 383 -7.46 26.06 0.78
N LEU A 384 -7.29 25.78 -0.51
CA LEU A 384 -6.01 25.82 -1.20
C LEU A 384 -5.92 27.10 -2.06
N ASP A 385 -4.76 27.71 -2.07
CA ASP A 385 -4.42 28.77 -3.01
C ASP A 385 -4.47 28.20 -4.46
N PRO A 386 -5.20 28.82 -5.39
CA PRO A 386 -5.44 28.26 -6.72
C PRO A 386 -4.20 28.22 -7.62
N GLU A 387 -3.14 28.96 -7.30
CA GLU A 387 -1.91 28.99 -8.11
C GLU A 387 -0.86 28.03 -7.59
N SER A 388 -0.70 27.95 -6.26
CA SER A 388 0.33 27.16 -5.61
C SER A 388 -0.16 25.84 -5.03
N GLY A 389 -1.47 25.72 -4.76
CA GLY A 389 -2.06 24.60 -4.05
C GLY A 389 -1.69 24.51 -2.56
N LYS A 390 -1.01 25.53 -2.03
CA LYS A 390 -0.71 25.62 -0.60
C LYS A 390 -1.97 26.02 0.17
N PRO A 391 -2.06 25.71 1.48
CA PRO A 391 -3.13 26.26 2.31
C PRO A 391 -3.19 27.80 2.20
N ILE A 392 -4.38 28.38 2.10
CA ILE A 392 -4.55 29.85 1.90
C ILE A 392 -3.87 30.67 3.00
N GLU A 393 -3.78 30.13 4.21
CA GLU A 393 -3.16 30.79 5.35
C GLU A 393 -1.64 30.56 5.46
N TYR A 394 -1.05 29.81 4.52
CA TYR A 394 0.40 29.55 4.53
C TYR A 394 1.19 30.86 4.41
N ASP A 395 2.07 31.10 5.38
CA ASP A 395 2.99 32.25 5.39
C ASP A 395 4.46 31.77 5.44
N PRO A 396 5.22 31.87 4.34
CA PRO A 396 6.62 31.43 4.30
C PRO A 396 7.55 32.19 5.24
N LYS A 397 7.10 33.35 5.78
CA LYS A 397 7.85 34.15 6.76
C LYS A 397 7.61 33.65 8.18
N ASN A 398 6.51 32.96 8.44
CA ASN A 398 6.22 32.42 9.75
C ASN A 398 6.80 30.98 9.86
N PRO A 399 7.81 30.76 10.71
CA PRO A 399 8.40 29.43 10.84
C PRO A 399 7.51 28.41 11.57
N VAL A 400 6.45 28.84 12.26
CA VAL A 400 5.50 27.97 12.96
C VAL A 400 4.11 28.24 12.39
N GLN A 401 3.63 27.34 11.51
CA GLN A 401 2.36 27.54 10.84
C GLN A 401 1.18 27.33 11.79
N ARG A 402 0.19 28.21 11.70
CA ARG A 402 -1.10 28.13 12.41
C ARG A 402 -2.22 28.42 11.41
N TYR A 403 -2.48 27.50 10.51
CA TYR A 403 -3.43 27.70 9.41
C TYR A 403 -4.82 28.15 9.88
N ASN A 404 -5.35 27.53 10.92
CA ASN A 404 -6.53 28.00 11.65
C ASN A 404 -6.22 27.98 13.15
N ALA A 405 -5.96 29.12 13.73
CA ALA A 405 -5.53 29.25 15.13
C ALA A 405 -6.51 28.62 16.14
N ALA A 406 -7.80 28.49 15.79
CA ALA A 406 -8.81 27.92 16.68
C ALA A 406 -8.71 26.38 16.77
N VAL A 407 -8.14 25.71 15.74
CA VAL A 407 -8.09 24.25 15.64
C VAL A 407 -6.68 23.73 15.35
N THR A 408 -5.68 24.59 15.23
CA THR A 408 -4.28 24.15 15.11
C THR A 408 -3.77 23.79 16.50
N PRO A 409 -3.26 22.56 16.71
CA PRO A 409 -2.56 22.18 17.92
C PRO A 409 -1.40 23.15 18.19
N HIS A 410 -1.27 23.66 19.40
CA HIS A 410 -0.25 24.64 19.77
C HIS A 410 -0.04 24.68 21.27
N ARG A 411 1.15 24.96 21.78
CA ARG A 411 1.46 24.99 23.22
C ARG A 411 0.60 25.97 24.03
N GLU A 412 0.10 27.04 23.40
CA GLU A 412 -0.86 27.97 24.00
C GLU A 412 -2.30 27.43 23.98
N ASN A 413 -2.68 26.73 22.88
CA ASN A 413 -3.95 26.06 22.72
C ASN A 413 -3.71 24.54 22.76
N LYS A 414 -3.55 24.00 23.98
CA LYS A 414 -3.11 22.61 24.17
C LYS A 414 -4.08 21.56 23.66
N VAL A 415 -5.34 21.91 23.41
CA VAL A 415 -6.38 21.00 22.92
C VAL A 415 -7.01 21.58 21.68
N ALA A 416 -7.04 20.81 20.61
CA ALA A 416 -7.64 21.20 19.33
C ALA A 416 -8.54 20.10 18.78
N ASP A 417 -9.73 20.48 18.31
CA ASP A 417 -10.68 19.61 17.60
C ASP A 417 -10.56 19.88 16.10
N ILE A 418 -10.09 18.91 15.34
CA ILE A 418 -9.72 19.07 13.93
C ILE A 418 -10.44 18.09 13.01
N CYS A 419 -10.79 18.54 11.80
CA CYS A 419 -11.29 17.72 10.70
C CYS A 419 -10.57 18.06 9.38
N PRO A 420 -10.11 17.06 8.62
CA PRO A 420 -10.02 15.64 9.00
C PRO A 420 -9.20 15.47 10.27
N GLY A 421 -9.43 14.36 10.98
CA GLY A 421 -8.55 13.94 12.08
C GLY A 421 -7.25 13.33 11.55
N ASN A 422 -6.41 12.79 12.44
CA ASN A 422 -5.14 12.18 12.06
C ASN A 422 -5.27 10.86 11.25
N MET A 423 -6.44 10.19 11.25
CA MET A 423 -6.73 9.16 10.26
C MET A 423 -6.78 9.70 8.83
N GLY A 424 -6.94 11.02 8.70
CA GLY A 424 -7.01 11.73 7.44
C GLY A 424 -8.36 11.65 6.75
N GLY A 425 -8.47 12.30 5.59
CA GLY A 425 -9.55 12.13 4.63
C GLY A 425 -9.40 10.85 3.82
N LYS A 426 -8.18 10.38 3.65
CA LYS A 426 -7.76 9.06 3.14
C LYS A 426 -6.53 8.63 3.93
N ASN A 427 -6.37 7.34 4.13
CA ASN A 427 -5.15 6.76 4.68
C ASN A 427 -4.47 5.90 3.60
N TRP A 428 -3.66 4.89 3.97
CA TRP A 428 -2.95 4.01 3.04
C TRP A 428 -3.83 3.24 2.03
N PRO A 429 -5.13 2.91 2.27
CA PRO A 429 -5.91 2.14 1.31
C PRO A 429 -5.90 2.79 -0.07
N PRO A 430 -5.49 2.05 -1.14
CA PRO A 430 -5.22 2.65 -2.43
C PRO A 430 -6.47 3.10 -3.18
N THR A 431 -6.30 4.13 -3.99
CA THR A 431 -7.26 4.63 -4.97
C THR A 431 -7.26 3.76 -6.23
N ALA A 432 -8.17 4.04 -7.17
CA ALA A 432 -8.11 3.47 -8.52
C ALA A 432 -8.51 4.51 -9.57
N TYR A 433 -7.91 4.43 -10.75
CA TYR A 433 -8.25 5.29 -11.89
C TYR A 433 -8.76 4.46 -13.06
N ASN A 434 -9.95 4.82 -13.57
CA ASN A 434 -10.52 4.21 -14.76
C ASN A 434 -10.23 5.10 -15.98
N PRO A 435 -9.35 4.68 -16.93
CA PRO A 435 -8.97 5.48 -18.08
C PRO A 435 -10.11 5.62 -19.11
N GLU A 436 -11.06 4.68 -19.15
CA GLU A 436 -12.19 4.72 -20.08
C GLU A 436 -13.22 5.76 -19.64
N LEU A 437 -13.50 5.84 -18.33
CA LEU A 437 -14.44 6.81 -17.74
C LEU A 437 -13.75 8.12 -17.35
N LYS A 438 -12.40 8.15 -17.26
CA LYS A 438 -11.59 9.26 -16.74
C LYS A 438 -11.92 9.64 -15.31
N LEU A 439 -12.34 8.64 -14.54
CA LEU A 439 -12.74 8.78 -13.14
C LEU A 439 -11.68 8.19 -12.21
N TRP A 440 -11.32 8.96 -11.20
CA TRP A 440 -10.44 8.57 -10.12
C TRP A 440 -11.25 8.37 -8.84
N TYR A 441 -11.21 7.15 -8.27
CA TYR A 441 -12.01 6.74 -7.13
C TYR A 441 -11.18 6.73 -5.86
N ILE A 442 -11.65 7.45 -4.86
CA ILE A 442 -10.97 7.64 -3.56
C ILE A 442 -11.75 6.91 -2.47
N PRO A 443 -11.10 6.02 -1.68
CA PRO A 443 -11.67 5.44 -0.47
C PRO A 443 -11.57 6.46 0.68
N VAL A 444 -12.68 7.10 1.03
CA VAL A 444 -12.70 8.26 1.94
C VAL A 444 -12.96 7.86 3.38
N ILE A 445 -12.27 8.53 4.29
CA ILE A 445 -12.47 8.51 5.73
C ILE A 445 -13.01 9.89 6.13
N GLU A 446 -14.20 9.93 6.72
CA GLU A 446 -14.80 11.15 7.25
C GLU A 446 -14.55 11.18 8.76
N SER A 447 -13.42 11.72 9.17
CA SER A 447 -12.95 11.73 10.56
C SER A 447 -12.78 13.13 11.11
N CYS A 448 -12.91 13.26 12.43
CA CYS A 448 -12.47 14.42 13.21
C CYS A 448 -11.87 13.90 14.51
N ASN A 449 -10.85 14.56 15.02
CA ASN A 449 -10.16 14.16 16.25
C ASN A 449 -9.99 15.32 17.20
N ARG A 450 -9.86 15.00 18.48
CA ARG A 450 -9.27 15.88 19.49
C ARG A 450 -7.80 15.52 19.65
N ILE A 451 -6.93 16.51 19.50
CA ILE A 451 -5.49 16.41 19.68
C ILE A 451 -5.08 17.21 20.91
N THR A 452 -4.17 16.68 21.72
CA THR A 452 -3.58 17.37 22.87
C THR A 452 -2.09 17.48 22.67
N VAL A 453 -1.57 18.73 22.71
CA VAL A 453 -0.14 19.05 22.57
C VAL A 453 0.54 19.11 23.92
N GLU A 454 1.72 18.53 24.02
CA GLU A 454 2.67 18.72 25.11
C GLU A 454 3.98 19.28 24.56
N GLU A 455 4.67 20.10 25.37
CA GLU A 455 5.98 20.62 24.98
C GLU A 455 6.98 19.48 24.81
N SER A 456 7.52 19.37 23.60
CA SER A 456 8.55 18.41 23.27
C SER A 456 9.93 18.91 23.69
N VAL A 457 10.72 18.00 24.22
CA VAL A 457 12.12 18.24 24.58
C VAL A 457 12.96 17.04 24.14
N PRO A 458 14.26 17.22 23.75
CA PRO A 458 15.09 16.13 23.25
C PRO A 458 15.20 14.94 24.20
N GLU A 459 15.16 15.19 25.51
CA GLU A 459 15.28 14.17 26.55
C GLU A 459 14.08 13.21 26.61
N LYS A 460 12.94 13.57 26.00
CA LYS A 460 11.76 12.71 25.86
C LYS A 460 11.88 11.75 24.68
N LEU A 461 12.76 12.07 23.73
CA LEU A 461 12.99 11.22 22.56
C LEU A 461 13.97 10.10 22.94
N LYS A 462 13.48 8.89 23.01
CA LYS A 462 14.29 7.70 23.21
C LYS A 462 14.10 6.75 22.03
N ALA A 463 15.18 6.10 21.62
CA ALA A 463 15.09 5.10 20.58
C ALA A 463 14.03 4.04 20.94
N ARG A 464 13.17 3.70 19.96
CA ARG A 464 12.11 2.71 20.10
C ARG A 464 10.96 3.07 21.07
N GLU A 465 10.89 4.30 21.57
CA GLU A 465 9.73 4.79 22.32
C GLU A 465 8.86 5.66 21.41
N PHE A 466 7.54 5.50 21.55
CA PHE A 466 6.55 6.24 20.76
C PHE A 466 6.49 7.70 21.23
N TRP A 467 6.66 8.64 20.32
CA TRP A 467 6.77 10.06 20.63
C TRP A 467 6.08 10.97 19.60
N THR A 468 4.92 11.49 19.96
CA THR A 468 4.09 12.33 19.07
C THR A 468 4.10 13.82 19.43
N GLY A 469 4.68 14.19 20.58
CA GLY A 469 4.63 15.58 21.08
C GLY A 469 3.30 15.92 21.75
N GLY A 470 2.61 14.89 22.30
CA GLY A 470 1.36 15.06 23.03
C GLY A 470 0.74 13.76 23.47
N GLY A 471 -0.50 13.83 23.92
CA GLY A 471 -1.29 12.67 24.31
C GLY A 471 -1.86 11.92 23.09
N PRO A 472 -2.45 10.73 23.29
CA PRO A 472 -3.16 10.01 22.26
C PRO A 472 -4.28 10.86 21.65
N SER A 473 -4.43 10.81 20.34
CA SER A 473 -5.56 11.45 19.68
C SER A 473 -6.88 10.76 20.05
N GLN A 474 -7.94 11.55 20.17
CA GLN A 474 -9.26 11.05 20.54
C GLN A 474 -10.21 11.23 19.34
N PRO A 475 -10.47 10.17 18.56
CA PRO A 475 -11.36 10.26 17.43
C PRO A 475 -12.81 10.44 17.87
N PHE A 476 -13.56 11.27 17.12
CA PHE A 476 -15.02 11.31 17.18
C PHE A 476 -15.59 10.20 16.32
N LYS A 477 -16.91 10.23 16.07
CA LYS A 477 -17.55 9.26 15.17
C LYS A 477 -16.92 9.32 13.78
N ILE A 478 -16.50 8.17 13.26
CA ILE A 478 -15.88 8.03 11.93
C ILE A 478 -16.89 7.35 11.00
N THR A 479 -17.09 7.94 9.82
CA THR A 479 -17.83 7.36 8.69
C THR A 479 -16.97 7.39 7.44
N GLY A 480 -17.49 7.06 6.27
CA GLY A 480 -16.71 7.10 5.05
C GLY A 480 -17.52 7.38 3.80
N SER A 481 -16.86 7.29 2.67
CA SER A 481 -17.49 7.31 1.35
C SER A 481 -16.55 6.70 0.31
N VAL A 482 -17.09 6.42 -0.89
CA VAL A 482 -16.33 6.31 -2.13
C VAL A 482 -16.63 7.56 -2.94
N THR A 483 -15.60 8.31 -3.30
CA THR A 483 -15.75 9.55 -4.09
C THR A 483 -15.07 9.38 -5.44
N ALA A 484 -15.75 9.65 -6.53
CA ALA A 484 -15.22 9.67 -7.87
C ALA A 484 -14.96 11.11 -8.33
N ILE A 485 -13.74 11.38 -8.80
CA ILE A 485 -13.31 12.67 -9.37
C ILE A 485 -13.09 12.50 -10.86
N ASP A 486 -13.69 13.37 -11.67
CA ASP A 486 -13.34 13.50 -13.08
C ASP A 486 -12.01 14.24 -13.19
N VAL A 487 -10.96 13.53 -13.58
CA VAL A 487 -9.58 14.07 -13.62
C VAL A 487 -9.37 15.09 -14.73
N THR A 488 -10.26 15.16 -15.73
CA THR A 488 -10.18 16.15 -16.81
C THR A 488 -10.69 17.52 -16.37
N THR A 489 -11.61 17.54 -15.42
CA THR A 489 -12.26 18.78 -14.94
C THR A 489 -11.85 19.14 -13.51
N GLY A 490 -11.23 18.22 -12.77
CA GLY A 490 -10.92 18.38 -11.34
C GLY A 490 -12.20 18.56 -10.49
N LYS A 491 -13.30 17.84 -10.78
CA LYS A 491 -14.57 17.94 -10.07
C LYS A 491 -15.06 16.59 -9.58
N VAL A 492 -15.76 16.60 -8.44
CA VAL A 492 -16.48 15.41 -7.97
C VAL A 492 -17.59 15.07 -8.96
N ALA A 493 -17.53 13.84 -9.51
CA ALA A 493 -18.51 13.31 -10.47
C ALA A 493 -19.63 12.55 -9.74
N SER A 494 -19.29 11.71 -8.75
CA SER A 494 -20.25 10.94 -7.96
C SER A 494 -19.66 10.62 -6.57
N LYS A 495 -20.52 10.35 -5.61
CA LYS A 495 -20.14 9.98 -4.23
C LYS A 495 -21.16 8.99 -3.65
N LEU A 496 -20.66 7.92 -3.04
CA LEU A 496 -21.42 6.98 -2.22
C LEU A 496 -20.98 7.12 -0.76
N GLU A 497 -21.90 7.50 0.12
CA GLU A 497 -21.63 7.55 1.56
C GLU A 497 -21.69 6.14 2.16
N THR A 498 -20.80 5.85 3.11
CA THR A 498 -20.74 4.58 3.83
C THR A 498 -20.84 4.81 5.34
N PRO A 499 -21.48 3.89 6.10
CA PRO A 499 -21.65 4.04 7.53
C PRO A 499 -20.32 3.97 8.30
N PHE A 500 -19.31 3.32 7.72
CA PHE A 500 -17.96 3.15 8.27
C PHE A 500 -16.91 3.71 7.31
N PRO A 501 -15.68 3.99 7.78
CA PRO A 501 -14.59 4.45 6.92
C PRO A 501 -14.28 3.42 5.84
N ASN A 502 -13.81 3.88 4.68
CA ASN A 502 -13.40 2.95 3.64
C ASN A 502 -11.93 2.55 3.85
N LEU A 503 -11.72 1.40 4.47
CA LEU A 503 -10.38 0.82 4.72
C LEU A 503 -9.98 -0.24 3.68
N GLY A 504 -10.92 -0.69 2.84
CA GLY A 504 -10.69 -1.77 1.88
C GLY A 504 -10.08 -1.34 0.55
N GLY A 505 -9.72 -0.06 0.35
CA GLY A 505 -9.17 0.40 -0.93
C GLY A 505 -10.11 0.16 -2.13
N ILE A 506 -9.61 0.43 -3.33
CA ILE A 506 -10.42 0.39 -4.56
C ILE A 506 -9.76 -0.51 -5.63
N LEU A 507 -10.61 -1.22 -6.37
CA LEU A 507 -10.32 -1.84 -7.67
C LEU A 507 -11.29 -1.26 -8.69
N ALA A 508 -10.81 -0.86 -9.86
CA ALA A 508 -11.65 -0.45 -10.99
C ALA A 508 -11.55 -1.45 -12.16
N THR A 509 -12.69 -1.69 -12.82
CA THR A 509 -12.80 -2.37 -14.11
C THR A 509 -13.54 -1.45 -15.10
N PRO A 510 -13.78 -1.81 -16.37
CA PRO A 510 -14.40 -0.89 -17.33
C PRO A 510 -15.69 -0.24 -16.86
N ASP A 511 -16.55 -0.95 -16.13
CA ASP A 511 -17.87 -0.47 -15.70
C ASP A 511 -18.18 -0.71 -14.21
N LEU A 512 -17.24 -1.29 -13.43
CA LEU A 512 -17.43 -1.57 -12.00
C LEU A 512 -16.30 -0.98 -11.15
N VAL A 513 -16.65 -0.72 -9.90
CA VAL A 513 -15.72 -0.41 -8.82
C VAL A 513 -15.98 -1.38 -7.67
N PHE A 514 -14.92 -2.03 -7.17
CA PHE A 514 -14.99 -2.91 -6.01
C PHE A 514 -14.30 -2.26 -4.81
N SER A 515 -14.86 -2.46 -3.63
CA SER A 515 -14.32 -2.00 -2.36
C SER A 515 -14.79 -2.87 -1.20
N GLY A 516 -14.12 -2.79 -0.06
CA GLY A 516 -14.47 -3.48 1.17
C GLY A 516 -14.63 -2.54 2.35
N GLN A 517 -15.36 -2.98 3.38
CA GLN A 517 -15.65 -2.22 4.58
C GLN A 517 -15.15 -2.96 5.82
N PRO A 518 -14.76 -2.25 6.90
CA PRO A 518 -14.38 -2.88 8.16
C PRO A 518 -15.51 -3.67 8.83
N SER A 519 -16.76 -3.47 8.38
CA SER A 519 -17.94 -4.28 8.78
C SER A 519 -17.99 -5.68 8.15
N GLY A 520 -17.03 -6.00 7.25
CA GLY A 520 -17.01 -7.25 6.50
C GLY A 520 -17.75 -7.21 5.17
N GLU A 521 -18.39 -6.10 4.82
CA GLU A 521 -19.05 -5.93 3.54
C GLU A 521 -18.04 -5.75 2.41
N VAL A 522 -18.13 -6.58 1.38
CA VAL A 522 -17.49 -6.39 0.07
C VAL A 522 -18.55 -5.98 -0.91
N MET A 523 -18.33 -4.90 -1.67
CA MET A 523 -19.33 -4.33 -2.57
C MET A 523 -18.79 -4.14 -3.98
N ALA A 524 -19.68 -4.27 -4.96
CA ALA A 524 -19.47 -3.83 -6.34
C ALA A 524 -20.42 -2.68 -6.66
N LEU A 525 -19.86 -1.62 -7.20
CA LEU A 525 -20.53 -0.38 -7.53
C LEU A 525 -20.51 -0.15 -9.04
N ASP A 526 -21.52 0.52 -9.58
CA ASP A 526 -21.50 1.05 -10.95
C ASP A 526 -20.35 2.06 -11.08
N GLY A 527 -19.48 1.89 -12.07
CA GLY A 527 -18.29 2.71 -12.25
C GLY A 527 -18.56 4.19 -12.48
N LYS A 528 -19.73 4.55 -13.01
CA LYS A 528 -20.08 5.94 -13.32
C LYS A 528 -20.84 6.61 -12.20
N THR A 529 -21.80 5.92 -11.60
CA THR A 529 -22.76 6.50 -10.65
C THR A 529 -22.45 6.17 -9.20
N LEU A 530 -21.60 5.17 -8.95
CA LEU A 530 -21.32 4.56 -7.64
C LEU A 530 -22.55 3.94 -6.97
N GLN A 531 -23.62 3.65 -7.74
CA GLN A 531 -24.75 2.87 -7.24
C GLN A 531 -24.26 1.46 -6.87
N LYS A 532 -24.63 0.97 -5.68
CA LYS A 532 -24.32 -0.39 -5.25
C LYS A 532 -25.13 -1.40 -6.07
N LEU A 533 -24.44 -2.31 -6.75
CA LEU A 533 -25.02 -3.35 -7.61
C LEU A 533 -24.97 -4.75 -6.98
N TRP A 534 -24.02 -4.97 -6.09
CA TRP A 534 -23.82 -6.24 -5.39
C TRP A 534 -23.11 -6.01 -4.07
N GLU A 535 -23.40 -6.88 -3.11
CA GLU A 535 -22.71 -6.92 -1.82
C GLU A 535 -22.60 -8.34 -1.30
N PHE A 536 -21.57 -8.60 -0.50
CA PHE A 536 -21.37 -9.85 0.23
C PHE A 536 -20.73 -9.55 1.59
N ASN A 537 -21.25 -10.14 2.67
CA ASN A 537 -20.64 -10.01 3.99
C ASN A 537 -19.75 -11.21 4.27
N THR A 538 -18.47 -10.96 4.49
CA THR A 538 -17.42 -11.98 4.73
C THR A 538 -17.42 -12.51 6.17
N GLY A 539 -18.12 -11.85 7.10
CA GLY A 539 -18.11 -12.17 8.52
C GLY A 539 -16.90 -11.66 9.31
N GLY A 540 -15.83 -11.23 8.63
CA GLY A 540 -14.64 -10.59 9.20
C GLY A 540 -14.42 -9.21 8.58
N GLY A 541 -13.70 -8.32 9.27
CA GLY A 541 -13.47 -6.96 8.79
C GLY A 541 -12.50 -6.91 7.60
N VAL A 542 -12.82 -6.07 6.59
CA VAL A 542 -11.97 -5.89 5.40
C VAL A 542 -11.06 -4.69 5.61
N ASN A 543 -9.75 -4.94 5.50
CA ASN A 543 -8.69 -3.94 5.59
C ASN A 543 -7.66 -4.10 4.46
N ALA A 544 -8.05 -4.73 3.35
CA ALA A 544 -7.20 -4.97 2.20
C ALA A 544 -7.90 -4.60 0.89
N PRO A 545 -7.14 -4.15 -0.12
CA PRO A 545 -7.74 -3.77 -1.39
C PRO A 545 -8.07 -4.99 -2.26
N PRO A 546 -9.26 -4.98 -2.93
CA PRO A 546 -9.59 -6.01 -3.88
C PRO A 546 -8.70 -5.96 -5.13
N MET A 547 -8.53 -7.12 -5.77
CA MET A 547 -7.88 -7.25 -7.07
C MET A 547 -8.64 -8.22 -7.96
N THR A 548 -8.34 -8.24 -9.26
CA THR A 548 -8.96 -9.17 -10.20
C THR A 548 -7.94 -9.82 -11.12
N PHE A 549 -8.17 -11.07 -11.47
CA PHE A 549 -7.32 -11.85 -12.36
C PHE A 549 -8.16 -12.79 -13.21
N SER A 550 -7.56 -13.41 -14.19
CA SER A 550 -8.21 -14.43 -14.99
C SER A 550 -7.30 -15.65 -15.15
N VAL A 551 -7.86 -16.82 -14.99
CA VAL A 551 -7.20 -18.11 -15.21
C VAL A 551 -8.18 -19.07 -15.86
N ASP A 552 -7.70 -19.92 -16.78
CA ASP A 552 -8.52 -20.89 -17.52
C ASP A 552 -9.72 -20.26 -18.23
N GLY A 553 -9.56 -18.99 -18.70
CA GLY A 553 -10.61 -18.25 -19.41
C GLY A 553 -11.71 -17.68 -18.52
N LYS A 554 -11.57 -17.74 -17.18
CA LYS A 554 -12.56 -17.25 -16.21
C LYS A 554 -11.98 -16.13 -15.36
N GLN A 555 -12.77 -15.07 -15.15
CA GLN A 555 -12.40 -13.93 -14.29
C GLN A 555 -12.77 -14.19 -12.83
N TYR A 556 -11.89 -13.73 -11.93
CA TYR A 556 -12.05 -13.80 -10.49
C TYR A 556 -11.79 -12.43 -9.85
N VAL A 557 -12.44 -12.17 -8.72
CA VAL A 557 -12.14 -11.05 -7.82
C VAL A 557 -11.66 -11.61 -6.50
N ALA A 558 -10.51 -11.17 -6.01
CA ALA A 558 -9.92 -11.62 -4.76
C ALA A 558 -9.77 -10.47 -3.76
N ILE A 559 -9.95 -10.78 -2.48
CA ILE A 559 -9.79 -9.83 -1.37
C ILE A 559 -9.36 -10.55 -0.10
N LEU A 560 -8.43 -9.95 0.63
CA LEU A 560 -8.04 -10.39 1.96
C LEU A 560 -9.00 -9.82 3.02
N VAL A 561 -9.29 -10.62 4.03
CA VAL A 561 -10.20 -10.28 5.13
C VAL A 561 -9.46 -10.50 6.44
N GLY A 562 -9.13 -9.41 7.11
CA GLY A 562 -8.37 -9.43 8.37
C GLY A 562 -8.23 -8.01 8.91
N LEU A 563 -9.12 -7.60 9.83
CA LEU A 563 -9.08 -6.30 10.48
C LEU A 563 -8.16 -6.37 11.71
N GLY A 564 -7.25 -5.41 11.86
CA GLY A 564 -6.31 -5.35 12.98
C GLY A 564 -5.52 -4.04 13.02
N GLY A 565 -4.39 -4.06 13.70
CA GLY A 565 -3.47 -2.92 13.77
C GLY A 565 -4.05 -1.71 14.50
N ALA A 566 -3.76 -0.53 14.00
CA ALA A 566 -4.18 0.75 14.57
C ALA A 566 -5.70 0.87 14.70
N TRP A 567 -6.45 0.30 13.76
CA TRP A 567 -7.90 0.35 13.80
C TRP A 567 -8.45 -0.31 15.08
N ASP A 568 -8.05 -1.55 15.33
CA ASP A 568 -8.51 -2.34 16.47
C ASP A 568 -8.11 -1.69 17.82
N LYS A 569 -6.95 -1.06 17.87
CA LYS A 569 -6.41 -0.48 19.09
C LYS A 569 -6.86 0.95 19.39
N TRP A 570 -6.88 1.83 18.38
CA TRP A 570 -7.02 3.27 18.61
C TRP A 570 -8.32 3.86 18.08
N PHE A 571 -8.93 3.23 17.08
CA PHE A 571 -10.08 3.81 16.38
C PHE A 571 -11.37 3.04 16.52
N ILE A 572 -11.34 1.84 17.09
CA ILE A 572 -12.53 1.00 17.27
C ILE A 572 -13.59 1.66 18.15
N ASP A 573 -13.20 2.51 19.12
CA ASP A 573 -14.13 3.25 19.98
C ASP A 573 -14.92 4.31 19.22
N ALA A 574 -14.41 4.80 18.08
CA ALA A 574 -15.12 5.71 17.19
C ALA A 574 -16.17 5.01 16.31
N THR A 575 -16.14 3.67 16.29
CA THR A 575 -17.08 2.80 15.56
C THR A 575 -17.47 1.61 16.44
N PRO A 576 -18.16 1.84 17.57
CA PRO A 576 -18.40 0.81 18.58
C PRO A 576 -19.20 -0.39 18.05
N GLU A 577 -19.96 -0.20 16.97
CA GLU A 577 -20.68 -1.27 16.27
C GLU A 577 -19.75 -2.34 15.69
N LEU A 578 -18.49 -1.97 15.38
CA LEU A 578 -17.49 -2.87 14.81
C LEU A 578 -16.78 -3.74 15.86
N LYS A 579 -16.92 -3.46 17.16
CA LYS A 579 -16.32 -4.27 18.24
C LYS A 579 -16.76 -5.75 18.23
N ARG A 580 -17.91 -6.02 17.62
CA ARG A 580 -18.45 -7.39 17.45
C ARG A 580 -17.86 -8.12 16.23
N ILE A 581 -17.20 -7.41 15.32
CA ILE A 581 -16.63 -8.00 14.12
C ILE A 581 -15.34 -8.73 14.53
N GLN A 582 -15.23 -9.99 14.11
CA GLN A 582 -14.02 -10.75 14.35
C GLN A 582 -12.91 -10.25 13.40
N PRO A 583 -11.65 -10.26 13.82
CA PRO A 583 -10.54 -9.82 12.97
C PRO A 583 -10.52 -10.53 11.61
N GLY A 584 -10.75 -11.84 11.59
CA GLY A 584 -10.67 -12.65 10.38
C GLY A 584 -9.23 -12.98 10.00
N SER A 585 -9.06 -13.95 9.12
CA SER A 585 -7.77 -14.34 8.54
C SER A 585 -8.00 -15.13 7.24
N MET A 586 -8.68 -14.50 6.29
CA MET A 586 -9.19 -15.21 5.12
C MET A 586 -8.82 -14.52 3.82
N LEU A 587 -8.54 -15.30 2.80
CA LEU A 587 -8.59 -14.90 1.41
C LEU A 587 -9.94 -15.35 0.83
N TYR A 588 -10.73 -14.43 0.31
CA TYR A 588 -11.94 -14.70 -0.45
C TYR A 588 -11.69 -14.52 -1.93
N VAL A 589 -12.19 -15.45 -2.74
CA VAL A 589 -12.15 -15.36 -4.20
C VAL A 589 -13.55 -15.59 -4.75
N PHE A 590 -14.02 -14.64 -5.54
CA PHE A 590 -15.37 -14.61 -6.12
C PHE A 590 -15.30 -14.84 -7.63
N ALA A 591 -16.35 -15.46 -8.18
CA ALA A 591 -16.55 -15.65 -9.62
C ALA A 591 -18.06 -15.73 -9.94
N LEU A 592 -18.40 -15.67 -11.24
CA LEU A 592 -19.75 -15.89 -11.74
C LEU A 592 -20.16 -17.37 -11.67
#